data_85705b019e73565cb292bfe0af6777e3
#
_entry.id   85705b019e73565cb292bfe0af6777e3
#
_cell.length_a   1.000
_cell.length_b   1.000
_cell.length_c   1.000
_cell.angle_alpha   90.00
_cell.angle_beta   90.00
_cell.angle_gamma   90.00
#
_symmetry.space_group_name_H-M   'P 1'
#
loop_
_entity.id
_entity.type
_entity.pdbx_description
1 polymer ?
#
loop_
_entity_poly.entity_id
_entity_poly.type
_entity_poly.pdbx_seq_one_letter_code
_entity_poly.pdbx_strand_id
1 'polypeptide(L)'
;SALDAQTRILLLDEFAALFARTGMTAVYVTHNLNEAVRLANRVVALRRRPGTIKEIHTIDIPIAERREGMPELIAHEQALWNLIRDEAIAADKELENVA
;
A
#
# COMPACT_ATOMS: atom_id res chain seq x y z
N SER A 1 8.88 -16.09 5.96
CA SER A 1 8.48 -17.48 5.72
C SER A 1 7.07 -17.53 5.14
N ALA A 2 6.69 -18.68 4.59
CA ALA A 2 5.35 -18.87 4.04
C ALA A 2 4.27 -18.72 5.13
N LEU A 3 4.57 -19.17 6.34
CA LEU A 3 3.65 -19.04 7.47
C LEU A 3 3.40 -17.56 7.82
N ASP A 4 4.47 -16.76 7.82
CA ASP A 4 4.36 -15.34 8.13
C ASP A 4 3.55 -14.60 7.05
N ALA A 5 3.72 -14.99 5.79
CA ALA A 5 2.96 -14.41 4.69
C ALA A 5 1.46 -14.73 4.82
N GLN A 6 1.13 -15.97 5.18
CA GLN A 6 -0.25 -16.36 5.39
C GLN A 6 -0.87 -15.64 6.58
N THR A 7 -0.13 -15.51 7.66
CA THR A 7 -0.59 -14.78 8.85
C THR A 7 -0.87 -13.32 8.51
N ARG A 8 0.01 -12.70 7.72
CA ARG A 8 -0.18 -11.32 7.29
C ARG A 8 -1.46 -11.15 6.49
N ILE A 9 -1.74 -12.07 5.56
CA ILE A 9 -2.97 -12.02 4.76
C ILE A 9 -4.20 -12.14 5.64
N LEU A 10 -4.19 -13.03 6.63
CA LEU A 10 -5.30 -13.16 7.56
C LEU A 10 -5.53 -11.89 8.36
N LEU A 11 -4.46 -11.23 8.81
CA LEU A 11 -4.57 -9.97 9.53
C LEU A 11 -5.14 -8.87 8.64
N LEU A 12 -4.74 -8.82 7.37
CA LEU A 12 -5.31 -7.85 6.43
C LEU A 12 -6.80 -8.09 6.24
N ASP A 13 -7.23 -9.34 6.15
CA ASP A 13 -8.64 -9.68 6.05
C ASP A 13 -9.43 -9.20 7.27
N GLU A 14 -8.85 -9.37 8.46
CA GLU A 14 -9.48 -8.93 9.70
C GLU A 14 -9.59 -7.41 9.78
N PHE A 15 -8.53 -6.69 9.42
CA PHE A 15 -8.56 -5.22 9.39
C PHE A 15 -9.57 -4.71 8.37
N ALA A 16 -9.60 -5.33 7.18
CA ALA A 16 -10.55 -4.93 6.14
C ALA A 16 -12.00 -5.11 6.63
N ALA A 17 -12.28 -6.23 7.28
CA ALA A 17 -13.60 -6.48 7.84
C ALA A 17 -13.97 -5.46 8.92
N LEU A 18 -13.01 -5.11 9.77
CA LEU A 18 -13.21 -4.11 10.83
C LEU A 18 -13.53 -2.75 10.23
N PHE A 19 -12.73 -2.30 9.26
CA PHE A 19 -12.94 -1.00 8.62
C PHE A 19 -14.27 -0.93 7.89
N ALA A 20 -14.64 -2.02 7.18
CA ALA A 20 -15.90 -2.08 6.46
C ALA A 20 -17.10 -2.03 7.41
N ARG A 21 -17.00 -2.70 8.57
CA ARG A 21 -18.08 -2.79 9.54
C ARG A 21 -18.26 -1.52 10.35
N THR A 22 -17.17 -0.88 10.76
CA THR A 22 -17.24 0.26 11.67
C THR A 22 -17.29 1.60 10.95
N GLY A 23 -16.81 1.66 9.70
CA GLY A 23 -16.71 2.91 8.97
C GLY A 23 -15.73 3.90 9.58
N MET A 24 -14.81 3.41 10.41
CA MET A 24 -13.85 4.28 11.10
C MET A 24 -12.89 4.96 10.14
N THR A 25 -12.41 6.13 10.54
CA THR A 25 -11.32 6.81 9.83
C THR A 25 -10.00 6.34 10.43
N ALA A 26 -9.09 5.89 9.58
CA ALA A 26 -7.79 5.39 10.01
C ALA A 26 -6.69 5.88 9.09
N VAL A 27 -5.51 6.08 9.66
CA VAL A 27 -4.28 6.36 8.90
C VAL A 27 -3.35 5.19 9.12
N TYR A 28 -2.91 4.59 8.03
CA TYR A 28 -2.05 3.41 8.05
C TYR A 28 -0.77 3.72 7.29
N VAL A 29 0.36 3.63 7.96
CA VAL A 29 1.67 3.93 7.36
C VAL A 29 2.37 2.62 7.03
N THR A 30 2.74 2.44 5.76
CA THR A 30 3.40 1.22 5.31
C THR A 30 4.24 1.49 4.07
N HIS A 31 5.23 0.65 3.84
CA HIS A 31 5.96 0.62 2.57
C HIS A 31 5.54 -0.59 1.72
N ASN A 32 4.54 -1.33 2.17
CA ASN A 32 4.06 -2.54 1.48
C ASN A 32 2.81 -2.18 0.67
N LEU A 33 2.92 -2.26 -0.66
CA LEU A 33 1.83 -1.88 -1.56
C LEU A 33 0.62 -2.80 -1.45
N ASN A 34 0.84 -4.09 -1.16
CA ASN A 34 -0.27 -5.02 -0.97
C ASN A 34 -1.15 -4.60 0.21
N GLU A 35 -0.53 -4.20 1.31
CA GLU A 35 -1.27 -3.70 2.48
C GLU A 35 -2.05 -2.44 2.12
N ALA A 36 -1.41 -1.53 1.40
CA ALA A 36 -2.05 -0.28 1.03
C ALA A 36 -3.31 -0.51 0.19
N VAL A 37 -3.23 -1.35 -0.84
CA VAL A 37 -4.39 -1.59 -1.71
C VAL A 37 -5.48 -2.43 -1.05
N ARG A 38 -5.12 -3.23 -0.03
CA ARG A 38 -6.12 -4.01 0.69
C ARG A 38 -6.92 -3.15 1.66
N LEU A 39 -6.31 -2.13 2.27
CA LEU A 39 -6.91 -1.42 3.40
C LEU A 39 -7.32 0.02 3.11
N ALA A 40 -6.70 0.70 2.15
CA ALA A 40 -6.87 2.13 2.00
C ALA A 40 -7.92 2.51 0.96
N ASN A 41 -8.69 3.56 1.24
CA ASN A 41 -9.52 4.21 0.22
C ASN A 41 -8.68 5.16 -0.62
N ARG A 42 -7.69 5.81 0.01
CA ARG A 42 -6.74 6.69 -0.66
C ARG A 42 -5.35 6.38 -0.17
N VAL A 43 -4.40 6.34 -1.09
CA VAL A 43 -3.00 6.12 -0.77
C VAL A 43 -2.24 7.40 -1.07
N VAL A 44 -1.61 7.96 -0.04
CA VAL A 44 -0.81 9.18 -0.18
C VAL A 44 0.63 8.76 -0.40
N ALA A 45 1.14 8.97 -1.62
CA ALA A 45 2.52 8.67 -1.96
C ALA A 45 3.39 9.90 -1.67
N LEU A 46 4.46 9.70 -0.92
CA LEU A 46 5.35 10.78 -0.52
C LEU A 46 6.62 10.78 -1.35
N ARG A 47 7.13 11.97 -1.63
CA ARG A 47 8.47 12.12 -2.19
C ARG A 47 9.48 11.83 -1.09
N ARG A 48 10.59 11.24 -1.48
CA ARG A 48 11.64 10.86 -0.54
C ARG A 48 12.18 12.07 0.22
N ARG A 49 12.39 13.18 -0.48
CA ARG A 49 12.84 14.44 0.10
C ARG A 49 12.26 15.60 -0.70
N PRO A 50 11.75 16.62 -0.04
CA PRO A 50 11.69 16.90 1.40
C PRO A 50 10.49 16.27 2.11
N GLY A 51 9.93 15.17 1.64
CA GLY A 51 8.79 14.52 2.28
C GLY A 51 7.45 15.11 1.92
N THR A 52 7.37 15.77 0.76
CA THR A 52 6.10 16.32 0.28
C THR A 52 5.28 15.24 -0.40
N ILE A 53 3.98 15.50 -0.56
CA ILE A 53 3.08 14.58 -1.24
C ILE A 53 3.39 14.59 -2.74
N LYS A 54 3.65 13.41 -3.28
CA LYS A 54 3.85 13.25 -4.72
C LYS A 54 2.51 13.13 -5.44
N GLU A 55 1.62 12.30 -4.91
CA GLU A 55 0.31 12.09 -5.49
C GLU A 55 -0.59 11.38 -4.49
N ILE A 56 -1.90 11.58 -4.63
CA ILE A 56 -2.90 10.85 -3.88
C ILE A 56 -3.62 9.91 -4.85
N HIS A 57 -3.51 8.62 -4.60
CA HIS A 57 -4.10 7.59 -5.45
C HIS A 57 -5.37 7.04 -4.79
N THR A 58 -6.49 7.13 -5.50
CA THR A 58 -7.78 6.65 -5.00
C THR A 58 -8.03 5.22 -5.44
N ILE A 59 -8.55 4.40 -4.53
CA ILE A 59 -8.93 3.02 -4.82
C ILE A 59 -10.45 2.93 -4.72
N ASP A 60 -11.11 2.80 -5.88
CA ASP A 60 -12.57 2.91 -5.99
C ASP A 60 -13.33 1.64 -5.66
N ILE A 61 -12.65 0.62 -5.15
CA ILE A 61 -13.27 -0.66 -4.82
C ILE A 61 -13.65 -0.66 -3.35
N PRO A 62 -14.91 -0.91 -2.98
CA PRO A 62 -15.26 -1.00 -1.56
C PRO A 62 -14.39 -2.02 -0.84
N ILE A 63 -13.94 -1.68 0.37
CA ILE A 63 -13.01 -2.53 1.14
C ILE A 63 -13.59 -3.94 1.32
N ALA A 64 -14.89 -4.05 1.57
CA ALA A 64 -15.55 -5.34 1.79
C ALA A 64 -15.52 -6.25 0.56
N GLU A 65 -15.33 -5.68 -0.64
CA GLU A 65 -15.31 -6.44 -1.89
C GLU A 65 -13.92 -6.84 -2.33
N ARG A 66 -12.88 -6.38 -1.64
CA ARG A 66 -11.50 -6.66 -2.02
C ARG A 66 -11.09 -8.06 -1.59
N ARG A 67 -10.37 -8.75 -2.47
CA ARG A 67 -9.84 -10.09 -2.20
C ARG A 67 -8.37 -10.13 -2.57
N GLU A 68 -7.60 -10.89 -1.83
CA GLU A 68 -6.18 -11.08 -2.11
C GLU A 68 -6.00 -11.63 -3.52
N GLY A 69 -5.06 -11.04 -4.29
CA GLY A 69 -4.78 -11.48 -5.65
C GLY A 69 -5.79 -11.04 -6.70
N MET A 70 -6.78 -10.25 -6.33
CA MET A 70 -7.80 -9.73 -7.23
C MET A 70 -7.16 -8.87 -8.32
N PRO A 71 -7.48 -9.09 -9.63
CA PRO A 71 -6.81 -8.35 -10.71
C PRO A 71 -6.91 -6.83 -10.59
N GLU A 72 -8.03 -6.31 -10.12
CA GLU A 72 -8.22 -4.87 -9.95
C GLU A 72 -7.26 -4.31 -8.90
N LEU A 73 -7.00 -5.05 -7.83
CA LEU A 73 -6.04 -4.63 -6.81
C LEU A 73 -4.60 -4.73 -7.32
N ILE A 74 -4.31 -5.76 -8.12
CA ILE A 74 -2.98 -5.89 -8.73
C ILE A 74 -2.72 -4.69 -9.65
N ALA A 75 -3.73 -4.24 -10.39
CA ALA A 75 -3.60 -3.05 -11.23
C ALA A 75 -3.30 -1.81 -10.40
N HIS A 76 -3.94 -1.65 -9.25
CA HIS A 76 -3.65 -0.53 -8.34
C HIS A 76 -2.25 -0.63 -7.76
N GLU A 77 -1.81 -1.84 -7.38
CA GLU A 77 -0.43 -2.05 -6.91
C GLU A 77 0.58 -1.63 -7.97
N GLN A 78 0.32 -2.01 -9.22
CA GLN A 78 1.22 -1.67 -10.34
C GLN A 78 1.28 -0.15 -10.54
N ALA A 79 0.13 0.51 -10.49
CA ALA A 79 0.08 1.97 -10.62
C ALA A 79 0.86 2.65 -9.50
N LEU A 80 0.70 2.18 -8.27
CA LEU A 80 1.44 2.71 -7.13
C LEU A 80 2.94 2.45 -7.25
N TRP A 81 3.31 1.25 -7.70
CA TRP A 81 4.72 0.93 -7.92
C TRP A 81 5.34 1.89 -8.93
N ASN A 82 4.66 2.13 -10.05
CA ASN A 82 5.15 3.06 -11.07
C ASN A 82 5.31 4.47 -10.51
N LEU A 83 4.43 4.85 -9.57
CA LEU A 83 4.46 6.16 -8.95
C LEU A 83 5.67 6.34 -8.02
N ILE A 84 6.03 5.31 -7.25
CA ILE A 84 7.09 5.40 -6.24
C ILE A 84 8.43 4.83 -6.70
N ARG A 85 8.46 4.17 -7.85
CA ARG A 85 9.68 3.47 -8.31
C ARG A 85 10.91 4.37 -8.37
N ASP A 86 10.76 5.58 -8.89
CA ASP A 86 11.89 6.50 -9.02
C ASP A 86 12.44 6.89 -7.65
N GLU A 87 11.56 7.05 -6.68
CA GLU A 87 11.98 7.37 -5.31
C GLU A 87 12.73 6.19 -4.68
N ALA A 88 12.27 4.97 -4.93
CA ALA A 88 12.94 3.76 -4.42
C ALA A 88 14.32 3.58 -5.04
N ILE A 89 14.43 3.80 -6.35
CA ILE A 89 15.71 3.71 -7.07
C ILE A 89 16.68 4.76 -6.56
N ALA A 90 16.21 5.98 -6.36
CA ALA A 90 17.05 7.06 -5.84
C ALA A 90 17.57 6.73 -4.43
N ALA A 91 16.74 6.12 -3.59
CA ALA A 91 17.17 5.71 -2.25
C ALA A 91 18.26 4.64 -2.32
N ASP A 92 18.13 3.65 -3.20
CA ASP A 92 19.14 2.62 -3.39
C ASP A 92 20.47 3.22 -3.86
N LYS A 93 20.42 4.16 -4.79
CA LYS A 93 21.64 4.83 -5.27
C LYS A 93 22.36 5.61 -4.18
N GLU A 94 21.60 6.24 -3.28
CA GLU A 94 22.20 6.94 -2.15
C GLU A 94 22.91 5.97 -1.21
N LEU A 95 22.32 4.81 -0.96
CA LEU A 95 22.95 3.78 -0.13
C LEU A 95 24.23 3.27 -0.75
N GLU A 96 24.26 3.05 -2.07
CA GLU A 96 25.45 2.66 -2.79
C GLU A 96 26.56 3.72 -2.68
N ASN A 97 26.19 4.98 -2.78
CA ASN A 97 27.16 6.08 -2.71
C ASN A 97 27.74 6.27 -1.31
N VAL A 98 27.01 5.90 -0.28
CA VAL A 98 27.45 6.00 1.11
C VAL A 98 28.37 4.83 1.48
N ALA A 99 28.16 3.69 0.90
CA ALA A 99 28.96 2.50 1.14
C ALA A 99 30.30 2.59 0.42
#